data_b5eeb0d206abf1dc71b684b5dedcee92
#
_entry.id   b5eeb0d206abf1dc71b684b5dedcee92
#
_cell.length_a   1.000
_cell.length_b   1.000
_cell.length_c   1.000
_cell.angle_alpha   90.00
_cell.angle_beta   90.00
_cell.angle_gamma   90.00
#
_symmetry.space_group_name_H-M   'P 1'
#
loop_
_entity.id
_entity.type
_entity.pdbx_description
1 polymer ?
#
loop_
_entity_poly.entity_id
_entity_poly.type
_entity_poly.pdbx_seq_one_letter_code
_entity_poly.pdbx_strand_id
1 'polypeptide(L)' 'MHDEALGKLREARAALLDERDAGKGSRELSVALTEIDSAILWRQEDLRLKQPAINEAMA' A
#
# COMPACT_ATOMS: atom_id res chain seq x y z
N MET A 1 1.07 5.75 -14.07
CA MET A 1 2.36 5.03 -14.04
C MET A 1 2.26 3.84 -13.08
N HIS A 2 2.75 2.70 -13.52
CA HIS A 2 2.74 1.50 -12.67
C HIS A 2 3.97 1.45 -11.78
N ASP A 3 3.77 1.32 -10.49
CA ASP A 3 4.87 1.13 -9.54
C ASP A 3 4.86 -0.31 -9.05
N GLU A 4 5.97 -1.01 -9.28
CA GLU A 4 6.07 -2.42 -8.92
C GLU A 4 5.91 -2.65 -7.41
N ALA A 5 6.51 -1.79 -6.60
CA ALA A 5 6.42 -1.92 -5.15
C ALA A 5 4.98 -1.76 -4.65
N LEU A 6 4.26 -0.78 -5.18
CA LEU A 6 2.85 -0.62 -4.82
C LEU A 6 2.03 -1.82 -5.26
N GLY A 7 2.30 -2.35 -6.45
CA GLY A 7 1.62 -3.55 -6.92
C GLY A 7 1.80 -4.72 -5.98
N LYS A 8 3.03 -4.94 -5.53
CA LYS A 8 3.32 -6.03 -4.59
C LYS A 8 2.70 -5.81 -3.22
N LEU A 9 2.67 -4.57 -2.74
CA LEU A 9 2.00 -4.26 -1.48
C LEU A 9 0.50 -4.53 -1.56
N ARG A 10 -0.12 -4.18 -2.67
CA ARG A 10 -1.54 -4.44 -2.87
C ARG A 10 -1.83 -5.93 -3.00
N GLU A 11 -0.95 -6.70 -3.64
CA GLU A 11 -1.09 -8.15 -3.70
C GLU A 11 -0.99 -8.78 -2.32
N ALA A 12 -0.03 -8.34 -1.51
CA ALA A 12 0.11 -8.84 -0.15
C ALA A 12 -1.13 -8.52 0.67
N ARG A 13 -1.67 -7.31 0.52
CA ARG A 13 -2.88 -6.90 1.21
C ARG A 13 -4.05 -7.81 0.83
N ALA A 14 -4.22 -8.08 -0.45
CA ALA A 14 -5.28 -8.95 -0.93
C ALA A 14 -5.15 -10.36 -0.36
N ALA A 15 -3.93 -10.90 -0.31
CA ALA A 15 -3.69 -12.23 0.26
C ALA A 15 -4.08 -12.30 1.74
N LEU A 16 -3.77 -11.26 2.51
CA LEU A 16 -4.14 -11.21 3.92
C LEU A 16 -5.65 -11.08 4.11
N LEU A 17 -6.32 -10.31 3.25
CA LEU A 17 -7.78 -10.21 3.29
C LEU A 17 -8.43 -11.55 2.99
N ASP A 18 -7.88 -12.30 2.04
CA ASP A 18 -8.40 -13.63 1.72
C ASP A 18 -8.29 -14.57 2.92
N GLU A 19 -7.19 -14.52 3.67
CA GLU A 19 -7.06 -15.31 4.89
C GLU A 19 -8.09 -14.94 5.92
N ARG A 20 -8.32 -13.65 6.11
CA ARG A 20 -9.34 -13.18 7.05
C ARG A 20 -10.73 -13.68 6.66
N ASP A 21 -11.05 -13.58 5.36
CA ASP A 21 -12.36 -14.00 4.85
C ASP A 21 -12.52 -15.52 4.92
N ALA A 22 -11.42 -16.27 4.91
CA ALA A 22 -11.44 -17.72 5.09
C ALA A 22 -11.55 -18.16 6.57
N GLY A 23 -11.74 -17.21 7.47
CA GLY A 23 -11.90 -17.52 8.89
C GLY A 23 -10.60 -17.68 9.65
N LYS A 24 -9.48 -17.23 9.06
CA LYS A 24 -8.16 -17.33 9.69
C LYS A 24 -7.71 -15.99 10.27
N GLY A 25 -8.65 -15.11 10.56
CA GLY A 25 -8.34 -13.82 11.11
C GLY A 25 -7.78 -13.92 12.53
N SER A 26 -6.94 -12.96 12.88
CA SER A 26 -6.34 -12.85 14.20
C SER A 26 -6.04 -11.39 14.46
N ARG A 27 -5.70 -11.06 15.71
CA ARG A 27 -5.25 -9.72 16.04
C ARG A 27 -4.00 -9.36 15.26
N GLU A 28 -3.07 -10.31 15.14
CA GLU A 28 -1.82 -10.10 14.41
C GLU A 28 -2.07 -9.87 12.93
N LEU A 29 -3.01 -10.59 12.34
CA LEU A 29 -3.39 -10.37 10.95
C LEU A 29 -3.97 -8.97 10.76
N SER A 30 -4.81 -8.52 11.68
CA SER A 30 -5.38 -7.17 11.62
C SER A 30 -4.32 -6.10 11.71
N VAL A 31 -3.32 -6.29 12.58
CA VAL A 31 -2.20 -5.36 12.69
C VAL A 31 -1.40 -5.35 11.39
N ALA A 32 -1.15 -6.51 10.81
CA ALA A 32 -0.41 -6.60 9.55
C ALA A 32 -1.13 -5.84 8.43
N LEU A 33 -2.46 -5.98 8.35
CA LEU A 33 -3.26 -5.25 7.36
C LEU A 33 -3.15 -3.74 7.56
N THR A 34 -3.22 -3.28 8.79
CA THR A 34 -3.10 -1.86 9.11
C THR A 34 -1.73 -1.34 8.69
N GLU A 35 -0.68 -2.10 8.95
CA GLU A 35 0.67 -1.69 8.59
C GLU A 35 0.91 -1.68 7.09
N ILE A 36 0.31 -2.64 6.37
CA ILE A 36 0.39 -2.64 4.92
C ILE A 36 -0.35 -1.44 4.34
N ASP A 37 -1.51 -1.09 4.87
CA ASP A 37 -2.23 0.10 4.43
C ASP A 37 -1.38 1.36 4.64
N SER A 38 -0.70 1.46 5.78
CA SER A 38 0.21 2.56 6.03
C SER A 38 1.37 2.57 5.04
N ALA A 39 1.93 1.39 4.74
CA ALA A 39 3.03 1.30 3.78
C ALA A 39 2.60 1.76 2.40
N ILE A 40 1.39 1.40 1.97
CA ILE A 40 0.86 1.84 0.68
C ILE A 40 0.75 3.36 0.65
N LEU A 41 0.20 3.96 1.69
CA LEU A 41 0.05 5.41 1.77
C LEU A 41 1.41 6.12 1.75
N TRP A 42 2.37 5.61 2.51
CA TRP A 42 3.70 6.20 2.54
C TRP A 42 4.42 6.06 1.21
N ARG A 43 4.25 4.92 0.53
CA ARG A 43 4.86 4.75 -0.79
C ARG A 43 4.25 5.69 -1.82
N GLN A 44 2.93 5.89 -1.76
CA GLN A 44 2.26 6.86 -2.64
C GLN A 44 2.79 8.27 -2.40
N GLU A 45 2.99 8.64 -1.15
CA GLU A 45 3.56 9.94 -0.81
C GLU A 45 5.00 10.07 -1.30
N ASP A 46 5.78 9.01 -1.15
CA ASP A 46 7.16 8.98 -1.65
C ASP A 46 7.21 9.24 -3.16
N LEU A 47 6.33 8.58 -3.92
CA LEU A 47 6.27 8.77 -5.36
C LEU A 47 5.82 10.17 -5.73
N ARG A 48 4.87 10.73 -4.99
CA ARG A 48 4.42 12.10 -5.21
C ARG A 48 5.57 13.08 -5.02
N LEU A 49 6.36 12.89 -3.98
CA LEU A 49 7.49 13.77 -3.69
C LEU A 49 8.61 13.64 -4.74
N LYS A 50 8.66 12.52 -5.46
CA LYS A 50 9.67 12.29 -6.49
C LYS A 50 9.26 12.80 -7.87
N GLN A 51 8.19 13.60 -7.95
CA GLN A 51 7.72 14.19 -9.20
C GLN A 51 7.75 15.73 -9.14
N PRO A 52 8.87 16.31 -8.83
CA PRO A 52 8.91 17.77 -8.60
C PRO A 52 8.65 18.59 -9.86
N ALA A 53 9.16 18.15 -11.00
CA ALA A 53 9.06 18.94 -12.23
C ALA A 53 7.61 19.15 -12.67
N ILE A 54 6.81 18.10 -12.58
CA ILE A 54 5.41 18.18 -12.98
C ILE A 54 4.64 19.04 -11.98
N ASN A 55 4.88 18.87 -10.71
CA ASN A 55 4.20 19.62 -9.66
C ASN A 55 4.55 21.12 -9.76
N GLU A 56 5.80 21.42 -10.00
CA GLU A 56 6.25 22.80 -10.13
C GLU A 56 5.63 23.48 -11.35
N ALA A 57 5.52 22.76 -12.46
CA ALA A 57 4.94 23.32 -13.67
C ALA A 57 3.46 23.64 -13.48
N MET A 58 2.78 22.95 -12.62
CA MET A 58 1.35 23.15 -12.36
C MET A 58 1.10 24.12 -11.20
N ALA A 59 2.11 24.42 -10.47
CA ALA A 59 1.98 25.38 -9.37
C ALA A 59 2.05 26.80 -9.93
#